data_5bad41658769ca3f964e904c3cd3bfd1
#
_entry.id   5bad41658769ca3f964e904c3cd3bfd1
#
_cell.length_a   1.000
_cell.length_b   1.000
_cell.length_c   1.000
_cell.angle_alpha   90.00
_cell.angle_beta   90.00
_cell.angle_gamma   90.00
#
_symmetry.space_group_name_H-M   'P 1'
#
loop_
_entity.id
_entity.type
_entity.pdbx_description
1 polymer ?
#
loop_
_entity_poly.entity_id
_entity_poly.type
_entity_poly.pdbx_seq_one_letter_code
_entity_poly.pdbx_strand_id
1 'polypeptide(L)'
;EDTVEQIKMALLEADVNLRVVRRFVNSTIEEAKGEKVLKAVDPGQQFVKIIYDKIVSMLGDEKTELKLKGPDTQSVILMLGLQGSGKTTASHKLAAKLKKEGRRPLLVACDLVRPAAIDQLCVLGQKIDVPVYKEDTKDAVKVAKNSIDYAKKNGLDVIILDTAGRLQIDEEMMAELVNIKKAVNPDEVLLVADSMTGQNAVDIAKSFDEQLGLTGV
;
A
#
# COMPACT_ATOMS: atom_id res chain seq x y z
N GLU A 1 -33.92 13.19 -9.13
CA GLU A 1 -33.68 11.87 -9.79
C GLU A 1 -32.51 11.96 -10.78
N ASP A 2 -32.46 12.96 -11.66
CA ASP A 2 -31.36 13.12 -12.63
C ASP A 2 -29.98 13.18 -12.01
N THR A 3 -29.81 13.93 -10.91
CA THR A 3 -28.49 14.06 -10.23
C THR A 3 -28.00 12.74 -9.64
N VAL A 4 -28.91 11.93 -9.12
CA VAL A 4 -28.57 10.60 -8.56
C VAL A 4 -28.12 9.64 -9.66
N GLU A 5 -28.78 9.65 -10.80
CA GLU A 5 -28.38 8.81 -11.94
C GLU A 5 -27.05 9.27 -12.55
N GLN A 6 -26.81 10.59 -12.63
CA GLN A 6 -25.52 11.13 -13.06
C GLN A 6 -24.37 10.69 -12.14
N ILE A 7 -24.56 10.71 -10.82
CA ILE A 7 -23.57 10.24 -9.85
C ILE A 7 -23.32 8.74 -10.01
N LYS A 8 -24.38 7.96 -10.17
CA LYS A 8 -24.28 6.52 -10.40
C LYS A 8 -23.49 6.22 -11.67
N MET A 9 -23.79 6.93 -12.76
CA MET A 9 -23.05 6.78 -14.02
C MET A 9 -21.59 7.18 -13.88
N ALA A 10 -21.29 8.31 -13.26
CA ALA A 10 -19.91 8.75 -13.01
C ALA A 10 -19.09 7.73 -12.21
N LEU A 11 -19.70 7.12 -11.18
CA LEU A 11 -19.01 6.08 -10.39
C LEU A 11 -18.78 4.79 -11.20
N LEU A 12 -19.73 4.40 -12.06
CA LEU A 12 -19.58 3.24 -12.95
C LEU A 12 -18.53 3.50 -14.04
N GLU A 13 -18.50 4.70 -14.62
CA GLU A 13 -17.45 5.12 -15.57
C GLU A 13 -16.07 5.15 -14.94
N ALA A 14 -15.97 5.42 -13.63
CA ALA A 14 -14.77 5.32 -12.84
C ALA A 14 -14.41 3.88 -12.40
N ASP A 15 -15.05 2.88 -13.01
CA ASP A 15 -14.84 1.43 -12.75
C ASP A 15 -15.13 1.00 -11.29
N VAL A 16 -16.02 1.70 -10.60
CA VAL A 16 -16.48 1.30 -9.26
C VAL A 16 -17.47 0.14 -9.39
N ASN A 17 -17.29 -0.89 -8.55
CA ASN A 17 -18.15 -2.06 -8.54
C ASN A 17 -19.63 -1.70 -8.36
N LEU A 18 -20.51 -2.27 -9.20
CA LEU A 18 -21.94 -1.99 -9.21
C LEU A 18 -22.63 -2.15 -7.84
N ARG A 19 -22.20 -3.14 -7.02
CA ARG A 19 -22.75 -3.34 -5.67
C ARG A 19 -22.39 -2.20 -4.74
N VAL A 20 -21.15 -1.70 -4.85
CA VAL A 20 -20.66 -0.55 -4.08
C VAL A 20 -21.42 0.70 -4.50
N VAL A 21 -21.57 0.95 -5.81
CA VAL A 21 -22.33 2.08 -6.35
C VAL A 21 -23.78 2.06 -5.86
N ARG A 22 -24.46 0.91 -5.94
CA ARG A 22 -25.85 0.77 -5.45
C ARG A 22 -25.97 1.08 -3.95
N ARG A 23 -25.06 0.55 -3.13
CA ARG A 23 -25.06 0.82 -1.68
C ARG A 23 -24.85 2.30 -1.40
N PHE A 24 -23.87 2.92 -2.06
CA PHE A 24 -23.56 4.34 -1.93
C PHE A 24 -24.75 5.20 -2.29
N VAL A 25 -25.35 4.99 -3.47
CA VAL A 25 -26.51 5.74 -3.97
C VAL A 25 -27.71 5.58 -3.03
N ASN A 26 -28.05 4.36 -2.63
CA ASN A 26 -29.20 4.12 -1.75
C ASN A 26 -29.01 4.81 -0.39
N SER A 27 -27.85 4.69 0.23
CA SER A 27 -27.57 5.34 1.51
C SER A 27 -27.53 6.87 1.41
N THR A 28 -27.14 7.42 0.25
CA THR A 28 -27.17 8.86 -0.01
C THR A 28 -28.60 9.37 -0.14
N ILE A 29 -29.47 8.62 -0.84
CA ILE A 29 -30.90 8.96 -0.98
C ILE A 29 -31.61 8.93 0.36
N GLU A 30 -31.36 7.91 1.19
CA GLU A 30 -31.97 7.80 2.52
C GLU A 30 -31.58 8.98 3.42
N GLU A 31 -30.33 9.37 3.43
CA GLU A 31 -29.86 10.50 4.20
C GLU A 31 -30.40 11.83 3.67
N ALA A 32 -30.51 11.97 2.33
CA ALA A 32 -31.07 13.14 1.70
C ALA A 32 -32.58 13.31 1.97
N LYS A 33 -33.30 12.22 2.26
CA LYS A 33 -34.73 12.28 2.65
C LYS A 33 -34.93 12.70 4.10
N GLY A 34 -33.86 12.83 4.90
CA GLY A 34 -33.94 13.25 6.28
C GLY A 34 -34.45 14.69 6.46
N GLU A 35 -35.10 14.96 7.60
CA GLU A 35 -35.68 16.30 7.91
C GLU A 35 -34.71 17.46 7.79
N LYS A 36 -33.41 17.24 8.03
CA LYS A 36 -32.39 18.29 7.97
C LYS A 36 -32.19 18.82 6.55
N VAL A 37 -32.30 17.95 5.53
CA VAL A 37 -32.15 18.33 4.12
C VAL A 37 -33.40 19.02 3.61
N LEU A 38 -34.56 18.53 3.99
CA LEU A 38 -35.88 19.10 3.59
C LEU A 38 -36.10 20.50 4.19
N LYS A 39 -35.45 20.81 5.33
CA LYS A 39 -35.52 22.12 6.01
C LYS A 39 -34.35 23.05 5.66
N ALA A 40 -33.41 22.61 4.82
CA ALA A 40 -32.25 23.42 4.45
C ALA A 40 -32.64 24.59 3.53
N VAL A 41 -31.96 25.73 3.67
CA VAL A 41 -32.15 26.91 2.83
C VAL A 41 -31.82 26.61 1.36
N ASP A 42 -30.83 25.74 1.14
CA ASP A 42 -30.44 25.24 -0.18
C ASP A 42 -30.30 23.70 -0.14
N PRO A 43 -31.35 22.96 -0.51
CA PRO A 43 -31.34 21.50 -0.53
C PRO A 43 -30.29 20.92 -1.50
N GLY A 44 -29.96 21.63 -2.61
CA GLY A 44 -29.00 21.20 -3.59
C GLY A 44 -27.57 21.18 -3.02
N GLN A 45 -27.17 22.26 -2.37
CA GLN A 45 -25.86 22.33 -1.71
C GLN A 45 -25.74 21.32 -0.56
N GLN A 46 -26.81 21.13 0.17
CA GLN A 46 -26.83 20.12 1.25
C GLN A 46 -26.65 18.70 0.69
N PHE A 47 -27.25 18.40 -0.44
CA PHE A 47 -27.08 17.11 -1.11
C PHE A 47 -25.64 16.88 -1.59
N VAL A 48 -25.02 17.90 -2.20
CA VAL A 48 -23.61 17.84 -2.59
C VAL A 48 -22.70 17.61 -1.37
N LYS A 49 -22.99 18.26 -0.24
CA LYS A 49 -22.24 18.05 0.99
C LYS A 49 -22.36 16.60 1.50
N ILE A 50 -23.55 16.01 1.48
CA ILE A 50 -23.75 14.61 1.89
C ILE A 50 -22.91 13.67 1.03
N ILE A 51 -22.86 13.89 -0.28
CA ILE A 51 -22.03 13.08 -1.19
C ILE A 51 -20.57 13.23 -0.86
N TYR A 52 -20.11 14.47 -0.67
CA TYR A 52 -18.72 14.76 -0.30
C TYR A 52 -18.31 14.05 1.01
N ASP A 53 -19.11 14.23 2.06
CA ASP A 53 -18.85 13.64 3.37
C ASP A 53 -18.83 12.11 3.31
N LYS A 54 -19.73 11.50 2.51
CA LYS A 54 -19.72 10.04 2.29
C LYS A 54 -18.49 9.54 1.55
N ILE A 55 -18.05 10.24 0.52
CA ILE A 55 -16.83 9.85 -0.21
C ILE A 55 -15.63 9.97 0.71
N VAL A 56 -15.52 11.04 1.49
CA VAL A 56 -14.44 11.23 2.47
C VAL A 56 -14.45 10.09 3.49
N SER A 57 -15.61 9.76 4.06
CA SER A 57 -15.74 8.66 5.03
C SER A 57 -15.38 7.30 4.43
N MET A 58 -15.73 7.04 3.17
CA MET A 58 -15.34 5.81 2.47
C MET A 58 -13.83 5.71 2.21
N LEU A 59 -13.16 6.84 2.01
CA LEU A 59 -11.71 6.91 1.81
C LEU A 59 -10.93 6.84 3.13
N GLY A 60 -11.61 6.98 4.27
CA GLY A 60 -11.05 6.99 5.62
C GLY A 60 -10.89 8.39 6.19
N ASP A 61 -11.40 8.57 7.42
CA ASP A 61 -11.45 9.87 8.10
C ASP A 61 -10.10 10.23 8.74
N GLU A 62 -9.23 9.26 8.99
CA GLU A 62 -7.97 9.45 9.69
C GLU A 62 -6.77 8.95 8.89
N LYS A 63 -5.69 9.73 8.93
CA LYS A 63 -4.39 9.32 8.42
C LYS A 63 -3.79 8.30 9.40
N THR A 64 -3.61 7.07 8.95
CA THR A 64 -2.90 6.05 9.71
C THR A 64 -1.39 6.17 9.47
N GLU A 65 -0.62 6.20 10.55
CA GLU A 65 0.83 6.20 10.47
C GLU A 65 1.40 4.79 10.60
N LEU A 66 2.63 4.62 10.08
CA LEU A 66 3.34 3.35 10.21
C LEU A 66 3.66 3.05 11.68
N LYS A 67 3.42 1.82 12.10
CA LYS A 67 3.72 1.34 13.46
C LYS A 67 5.17 0.88 13.54
N LEU A 68 6.10 1.83 13.54
CA LEU A 68 7.52 1.56 13.66
C LEU A 68 7.97 1.61 15.13
N LYS A 69 8.96 0.77 15.45
CA LYS A 69 9.66 0.78 16.74
C LYS A 69 10.46 2.07 16.91
N GLY A 70 10.94 2.32 18.12
CA GLY A 70 11.84 3.44 18.39
C GLY A 70 13.18 3.35 17.62
N PRO A 71 13.92 4.46 17.51
CA PRO A 71 15.11 4.56 16.66
C PRO A 71 16.29 3.70 17.11
N ASP A 72 16.24 3.12 18.29
CA ASP A 72 17.27 2.22 18.83
C ASP A 72 17.00 0.74 18.52
N THR A 73 15.88 0.45 17.84
CA THR A 73 15.45 -0.90 17.49
C THR A 73 15.10 -0.96 16.00
N GLN A 74 15.49 -2.04 15.32
CA GLN A 74 15.18 -2.23 13.90
C GLN A 74 13.69 -2.50 13.69
N SER A 75 13.08 -1.70 12.84
CA SER A 75 11.74 -1.95 12.28
C SER A 75 11.88 -2.53 10.88
N VAL A 76 11.05 -3.50 10.54
CA VAL A 76 11.06 -4.16 9.24
C VAL A 76 9.75 -3.89 8.52
N ILE A 77 9.84 -3.38 7.30
CA ILE A 77 8.72 -3.16 6.41
C ILE A 77 8.85 -4.11 5.22
N LEU A 78 7.84 -4.94 5.01
CA LEU A 78 7.76 -5.86 3.89
C LEU A 78 6.88 -5.25 2.80
N MET A 79 7.47 -4.97 1.63
CA MET A 79 6.77 -4.39 0.47
C MET A 79 6.30 -5.50 -0.47
N LEU A 80 5.00 -5.55 -0.72
CA LEU A 80 4.32 -6.56 -1.53
C LEU A 80 3.65 -5.93 -2.76
N GLY A 81 3.35 -6.72 -3.76
CA GLY A 81 2.56 -6.30 -4.92
C GLY A 81 2.94 -7.06 -6.19
N LEU A 82 2.10 -6.94 -7.21
CA LEU A 82 2.34 -7.54 -8.51
C LEU A 82 3.47 -6.81 -9.28
N GLN A 83 3.93 -7.42 -10.36
CA GLN A 83 4.90 -6.79 -11.27
C GLN A 83 4.31 -5.52 -11.86
N GLY A 84 5.09 -4.45 -11.87
CA GLY A 84 4.66 -3.15 -12.41
C GLY A 84 3.79 -2.31 -11.48
N SER A 85 3.41 -2.81 -10.29
CA SER A 85 2.60 -2.03 -9.32
C SER A 85 3.34 -0.83 -8.71
N GLY A 86 4.66 -0.73 -8.89
CA GLY A 86 5.45 0.38 -8.36
C GLY A 86 6.13 0.12 -7.03
N LYS A 87 6.31 -1.13 -6.60
CA LYS A 87 6.96 -1.49 -5.31
C LYS A 87 8.30 -0.81 -5.11
N THR A 88 9.24 -0.95 -6.04
CA THR A 88 10.57 -0.35 -5.96
C THR A 88 10.50 1.17 -5.85
N THR A 89 9.59 1.81 -6.61
CA THR A 89 9.36 3.25 -6.51
C THR A 89 8.75 3.65 -5.17
N ALA A 90 7.79 2.87 -4.65
CA ALA A 90 7.18 3.12 -3.35
C ALA A 90 8.20 2.92 -2.23
N SER A 91 9.02 1.87 -2.28
CA SER A 91 10.12 1.60 -1.33
C SER A 91 11.09 2.78 -1.27
N HIS A 92 11.50 3.29 -2.42
CA HIS A 92 12.38 4.45 -2.52
C HIS A 92 11.74 5.73 -1.94
N LYS A 93 10.49 6.03 -2.29
CA LYS A 93 9.76 7.21 -1.78
C LYS A 93 9.54 7.11 -0.26
N LEU A 94 9.23 5.92 0.24
CA LEU A 94 9.06 5.66 1.66
C LEU A 94 10.39 5.86 2.41
N ALA A 95 11.49 5.34 1.90
CA ALA A 95 12.82 5.56 2.47
C ALA A 95 13.18 7.05 2.52
N ALA A 96 12.92 7.79 1.44
CA ALA A 96 13.15 9.23 1.39
C ALA A 96 12.32 10.00 2.44
N LYS A 97 11.05 9.61 2.61
CA LYS A 97 10.17 10.18 3.63
C LYS A 97 10.68 9.91 5.05
N LEU A 98 10.96 8.65 5.36
CA LEU A 98 11.45 8.26 6.68
C LEU A 98 12.80 8.92 7.02
N LYS A 99 13.69 9.08 6.04
CA LYS A 99 14.94 9.82 6.22
C LYS A 99 14.69 11.29 6.58
N LYS A 100 13.71 11.95 5.93
CA LYS A 100 13.31 13.33 6.28
C LYS A 100 12.72 13.44 7.69
N GLU A 101 12.10 12.38 8.17
CA GLU A 101 11.55 12.27 9.52
C GLU A 101 12.61 11.91 10.58
N GLY A 102 13.90 11.86 10.18
CA GLY A 102 15.03 11.61 11.08
C GLY A 102 15.31 10.13 11.32
N ARG A 103 14.68 9.22 10.55
CA ARG A 103 14.98 7.78 10.59
C ARG A 103 16.18 7.45 9.70
N ARG A 104 16.76 6.30 9.91
CA ARG A 104 17.95 5.79 9.19
C ARG A 104 17.59 4.54 8.40
N PRO A 105 16.92 4.70 7.22
CA PRO A 105 16.42 3.58 6.44
C PRO A 105 17.52 2.81 5.71
N LEU A 106 17.26 1.53 5.49
CA LEU A 106 18.00 0.62 4.62
C LEU A 106 17.04 0.07 3.57
N LEU A 107 17.37 0.19 2.29
CA LEU A 107 16.68 -0.50 1.21
C LEU A 107 17.32 -1.87 1.00
N VAL A 108 16.52 -2.92 0.83
CA VAL A 108 16.99 -4.29 0.67
C VAL A 108 16.46 -4.88 -0.63
N ALA A 109 17.37 -5.34 -1.48
CA ALA A 109 17.05 -5.96 -2.77
C ALA A 109 16.68 -7.44 -2.56
N CYS A 110 15.39 -7.74 -2.45
CA CYS A 110 14.83 -9.08 -2.39
C CYS A 110 14.19 -9.55 -3.71
N ASP A 111 14.15 -8.71 -4.76
CA ASP A 111 13.79 -9.14 -6.12
C ASP A 111 15.04 -9.72 -6.80
N LEU A 112 15.32 -10.99 -6.52
CA LEU A 112 16.52 -11.70 -7.00
C LEU A 112 16.29 -12.35 -8.38
N VAL A 113 15.05 -12.32 -8.88
CA VAL A 113 14.69 -12.90 -10.19
C VAL A 113 15.11 -11.97 -11.33
N ARG A 114 15.09 -10.66 -11.08
CA ARG A 114 15.38 -9.62 -12.08
C ARG A 114 16.63 -8.82 -11.71
N PRO A 115 17.80 -9.12 -12.31
CA PRO A 115 19.03 -8.38 -12.02
C PRO A 115 18.88 -6.85 -12.18
N ALA A 116 18.16 -6.42 -13.22
CA ALA A 116 17.89 -5.01 -13.46
C ALA A 116 17.11 -4.32 -12.31
N ALA A 117 16.30 -5.07 -11.54
CA ALA A 117 15.59 -4.51 -10.39
C ALA A 117 16.55 -4.16 -9.24
N ILE A 118 17.57 -4.98 -9.03
CA ILE A 118 18.63 -4.73 -8.04
C ILE A 118 19.39 -3.45 -8.40
N ASP A 119 19.81 -3.32 -9.65
CA ASP A 119 20.53 -2.15 -10.13
C ASP A 119 19.67 -0.89 -10.04
N GLN A 120 18.40 -1.00 -10.41
CA GLN A 120 17.43 0.09 -10.27
C GLN A 120 17.30 0.55 -8.81
N LEU A 121 17.18 -0.38 -7.86
CA LEU A 121 17.08 -0.05 -6.44
C LEU A 121 18.35 0.65 -5.95
N CYS A 122 19.54 0.19 -6.39
CA CYS A 122 20.82 0.82 -6.07
C CYS A 122 20.89 2.27 -6.57
N VAL A 123 20.50 2.51 -7.82
CA VAL A 123 20.47 3.86 -8.41
C VAL A 123 19.49 4.77 -7.64
N LEU A 124 18.33 4.26 -7.29
CA LEU A 124 17.33 4.99 -6.53
C LEU A 124 17.81 5.31 -5.11
N GLY A 125 18.46 4.35 -4.44
CA GLY A 125 19.06 4.57 -3.12
C GLY A 125 20.14 5.65 -3.13
N GLN A 126 21.01 5.64 -4.13
CA GLN A 126 22.05 6.68 -4.30
C GLN A 126 21.44 8.08 -4.48
N LYS A 127 20.35 8.22 -5.23
CA LYS A 127 19.68 9.53 -5.45
C LYS A 127 19.18 10.19 -4.16
N ILE A 128 18.88 9.41 -3.15
CA ILE A 128 18.37 9.91 -1.85
C ILE A 128 19.39 9.71 -0.72
N ASP A 129 20.59 9.25 -1.05
CA ASP A 129 21.64 8.95 -0.08
C ASP A 129 21.11 8.01 1.02
N VAL A 130 20.54 6.88 0.61
CA VAL A 130 20.10 5.77 1.45
C VAL A 130 20.85 4.52 1.03
N PRO A 131 21.45 3.79 1.98
CA PRO A 131 22.17 2.57 1.66
C PRO A 131 21.23 1.48 1.13
N VAL A 132 21.76 0.65 0.23
CA VAL A 132 21.08 -0.50 -0.34
C VAL A 132 21.84 -1.76 0.01
N TYR A 133 21.18 -2.72 0.63
CA TYR A 133 21.72 -4.04 0.92
C TYR A 133 21.35 -5.01 -0.19
N LYS A 134 22.35 -5.75 -0.69
CA LYS A 134 22.19 -6.80 -1.69
C LYS A 134 23.19 -7.92 -1.47
N GLU A 135 22.86 -9.12 -1.90
CA GLU A 135 23.76 -10.27 -1.92
C GLU A 135 23.74 -10.96 -3.28
N ASP A 136 24.84 -11.61 -3.65
CA ASP A 136 24.89 -12.50 -4.81
C ASP A 136 24.38 -13.90 -4.41
N THR A 137 23.07 -14.05 -4.40
CA THR A 137 22.37 -15.28 -4.03
C THR A 137 20.99 -15.31 -4.70
N LYS A 138 20.36 -16.48 -4.70
CA LYS A 138 18.96 -16.68 -5.15
C LYS A 138 18.00 -16.88 -3.97
N ASP A 139 18.49 -16.78 -2.73
CA ASP A 139 17.71 -16.98 -1.51
C ASP A 139 17.28 -15.64 -0.91
N ALA A 140 16.07 -15.21 -1.25
CA ALA A 140 15.50 -13.95 -0.76
C ALA A 140 15.28 -13.97 0.77
N VAL A 141 14.99 -15.12 1.35
CA VAL A 141 14.82 -15.27 2.80
C VAL A 141 16.14 -15.01 3.52
N LYS A 142 17.25 -15.52 2.98
CA LYS A 142 18.59 -15.29 3.51
C LYS A 142 18.96 -13.80 3.43
N VAL A 143 18.73 -13.16 2.28
CA VAL A 143 19.00 -11.71 2.11
C VAL A 143 18.20 -10.91 3.12
N ALA A 144 16.93 -11.18 3.30
CA ALA A 144 16.08 -10.49 4.26
C ALA A 144 16.58 -10.64 5.71
N LYS A 145 16.96 -11.85 6.13
CA LYS A 145 17.54 -12.10 7.46
C LYS A 145 18.86 -11.37 7.69
N ASN A 146 19.78 -11.50 6.75
CA ASN A 146 21.12 -10.91 6.85
C ASN A 146 21.07 -9.38 6.83
N SER A 147 20.08 -8.80 6.15
CA SER A 147 19.88 -7.35 6.10
C SER A 147 19.59 -6.75 7.48
N ILE A 148 18.94 -7.49 8.38
CA ILE A 148 18.66 -7.05 9.75
C ILE A 148 19.95 -6.93 10.54
N ASP A 149 20.82 -7.92 10.43
CA ASP A 149 22.13 -7.89 11.10
C ASP A 149 23.03 -6.78 10.53
N TYR A 150 22.99 -6.59 9.21
CA TYR A 150 23.68 -5.49 8.56
C TYR A 150 23.18 -4.13 9.06
N ALA A 151 21.87 -3.93 9.11
CA ALA A 151 21.26 -2.69 9.61
C ALA A 151 21.69 -2.41 11.06
N LYS A 152 21.67 -3.42 11.91
CA LYS A 152 22.07 -3.33 13.31
C LYS A 152 23.53 -2.91 13.46
N LYS A 153 24.43 -3.52 12.70
CA LYS A 153 25.86 -3.20 12.71
C LYS A 153 26.17 -1.79 12.20
N ASN A 154 25.35 -1.27 11.29
CA ASN A 154 25.54 0.04 10.67
C ASN A 154 24.67 1.14 11.29
N GLY A 155 23.97 0.88 12.39
CA GLY A 155 23.15 1.86 13.08
C GLY A 155 21.92 2.30 12.28
N LEU A 156 21.39 1.45 11.39
CA LEU A 156 20.18 1.71 10.61
C LEU A 156 18.98 1.13 11.36
N ASP A 157 17.85 1.84 11.36
CA ASP A 157 16.72 1.52 12.23
C ASP A 157 15.41 1.16 11.49
N VAL A 158 15.35 1.36 10.17
CA VAL A 158 14.21 0.92 9.36
C VAL A 158 14.70 0.15 8.14
N ILE A 159 14.23 -1.08 7.99
CA ILE A 159 14.61 -2.00 6.93
C ILE A 159 13.43 -2.16 5.99
N ILE A 160 13.57 -1.77 4.74
CA ILE A 160 12.54 -1.85 3.72
C ILE A 160 12.91 -2.95 2.74
N LEU A 161 12.16 -4.07 2.77
CA LEU A 161 12.36 -5.22 1.90
C LEU A 161 11.58 -5.03 0.60
N ASP A 162 12.29 -4.75 -0.50
CA ASP A 162 11.69 -4.66 -1.85
C ASP A 162 11.68 -6.04 -2.48
N THR A 163 10.52 -6.71 -2.43
CA THR A 163 10.34 -8.10 -2.86
C THR A 163 10.05 -8.23 -4.35
N ALA A 164 10.26 -9.41 -4.89
CA ALA A 164 9.87 -9.75 -6.25
C ALA A 164 8.36 -9.60 -6.45
N GLY A 165 7.97 -9.20 -7.65
CA GLY A 165 6.58 -9.23 -8.09
C GLY A 165 6.44 -10.09 -9.34
N ARG A 166 5.39 -10.89 -9.42
CA ARG A 166 5.01 -11.62 -10.62
C ARG A 166 3.80 -10.97 -11.29
N LEU A 167 3.53 -11.33 -12.54
CA LEU A 167 2.38 -10.79 -13.30
C LEU A 167 1.05 -11.14 -12.65
N GLN A 168 0.99 -12.26 -11.97
CA GLN A 168 -0.18 -12.72 -11.21
C GLN A 168 0.26 -13.41 -9.92
N ILE A 169 -0.67 -13.56 -8.99
CA ILE A 169 -0.44 -14.29 -7.74
C ILE A 169 -0.34 -15.77 -8.08
N ASP A 170 0.76 -16.42 -7.70
CA ASP A 170 0.97 -17.85 -7.79
C ASP A 170 1.48 -18.43 -6.46
N GLU A 171 1.43 -19.76 -6.34
CA GLU A 171 1.78 -20.47 -5.10
C GLU A 171 3.26 -20.27 -4.72
N GLU A 172 4.15 -20.23 -5.71
CA GLU A 172 5.59 -20.10 -5.48
C GLU A 172 5.94 -18.71 -4.92
N MET A 173 5.36 -17.66 -5.51
CA MET A 173 5.52 -16.29 -4.99
C MET A 173 4.99 -16.16 -3.56
N MET A 174 3.79 -16.70 -3.30
CA MET A 174 3.20 -16.64 -1.98
C MET A 174 4.00 -17.42 -0.95
N ALA A 175 4.51 -18.60 -1.31
CA ALA A 175 5.37 -19.38 -0.43
C ALA A 175 6.66 -18.63 -0.07
N GLU A 176 7.31 -17.98 -1.04
CA GLU A 176 8.49 -17.15 -0.81
C GLU A 176 8.19 -16.01 0.16
N LEU A 177 7.11 -15.25 -0.09
CA LEU A 177 6.71 -14.12 0.75
C LEU A 177 6.34 -14.56 2.18
N VAL A 178 5.64 -15.67 2.34
CA VAL A 178 5.34 -16.26 3.66
C VAL A 178 6.62 -16.66 4.39
N ASN A 179 7.59 -17.23 3.69
CA ASN A 179 8.87 -17.63 4.27
C ASN A 179 9.69 -16.39 4.69
N ILE A 180 9.74 -15.34 3.86
CA ILE A 180 10.37 -14.07 4.22
C ILE A 180 9.69 -13.50 5.47
N LYS A 181 8.35 -13.40 5.48
CA LYS A 181 7.60 -12.88 6.63
C LYS A 181 7.90 -13.62 7.92
N LYS A 182 7.89 -14.96 7.89
CA LYS A 182 8.22 -15.80 9.05
C LYS A 182 9.66 -15.57 9.54
N ALA A 183 10.60 -15.37 8.62
CA ALA A 183 12.01 -15.21 8.94
C ALA A 183 12.35 -13.88 9.58
N VAL A 184 11.65 -12.80 9.22
CA VAL A 184 11.98 -11.42 9.66
C VAL A 184 10.95 -10.82 10.61
N ASN A 185 9.77 -11.42 10.73
CA ASN A 185 8.66 -10.93 11.56
C ASN A 185 8.45 -9.41 11.38
N PRO A 186 7.98 -8.95 10.22
CA PRO A 186 7.91 -7.53 9.90
C PRO A 186 6.92 -6.78 10.81
N ASP A 187 7.24 -5.52 11.09
CA ASP A 187 6.35 -4.61 11.82
C ASP A 187 5.22 -4.11 10.93
N GLU A 188 5.51 -3.96 9.64
CA GLU A 188 4.54 -3.56 8.62
C GLU A 188 4.61 -4.47 7.39
N VAL A 189 3.46 -4.79 6.85
CA VAL A 189 3.28 -5.57 5.61
C VAL A 189 2.42 -4.72 4.68
N LEU A 190 3.07 -4.07 3.71
CA LEU A 190 2.44 -3.07 2.85
C LEU A 190 2.26 -3.60 1.43
N LEU A 191 1.03 -3.57 0.95
CA LEU A 191 0.72 -3.88 -0.45
C LEU A 191 0.80 -2.60 -1.29
N VAL A 192 1.58 -2.64 -2.35
CA VAL A 192 1.57 -1.60 -3.39
C VAL A 192 0.66 -2.05 -4.51
N ALA A 193 -0.49 -1.40 -4.62
CA ALA A 193 -1.47 -1.62 -5.67
C ALA A 193 -1.46 -0.47 -6.68
N ASP A 194 -1.63 -0.80 -7.96
CA ASP A 194 -1.80 0.21 -9.01
C ASP A 194 -3.26 0.64 -9.05
N SER A 195 -3.50 1.94 -8.91
CA SER A 195 -4.85 2.53 -8.99
C SER A 195 -5.55 2.27 -10.33
N MET A 196 -4.79 2.01 -11.39
CA MET A 196 -5.33 1.68 -12.72
C MET A 196 -5.93 0.27 -12.82
N THR A 197 -5.70 -0.59 -11.81
CA THR A 197 -6.29 -1.95 -11.77
C THR A 197 -7.75 -1.97 -11.36
N GLY A 198 -8.30 -0.83 -10.93
CA GLY A 198 -9.71 -0.70 -10.56
C GLY A 198 -10.14 -1.71 -9.48
N GLN A 199 -11.33 -2.31 -9.67
CA GLN A 199 -11.90 -3.27 -8.71
C GLN A 199 -11.03 -4.51 -8.48
N ASN A 200 -10.22 -4.92 -9.45
CA ASN A 200 -9.31 -6.07 -9.32
C ASN A 200 -8.27 -5.88 -8.19
N ALA A 201 -7.94 -4.63 -7.85
CA ALA A 201 -7.07 -4.33 -6.71
C ALA A 201 -7.62 -4.86 -5.38
N VAL A 202 -8.94 -4.90 -5.22
CA VAL A 202 -9.60 -5.44 -4.01
C VAL A 202 -9.36 -6.96 -3.89
N ASP A 203 -9.49 -7.69 -4.99
CA ASP A 203 -9.30 -9.15 -5.01
C ASP A 203 -7.82 -9.51 -4.80
N ILE A 204 -6.92 -8.73 -5.38
CA ILE A 204 -5.48 -8.83 -5.14
C ILE A 204 -5.18 -8.59 -3.65
N ALA A 205 -5.70 -7.50 -3.07
CA ALA A 205 -5.49 -7.18 -1.66
C ALA A 205 -6.01 -8.30 -0.73
N LYS A 206 -7.19 -8.85 -0.99
CA LYS A 206 -7.73 -9.97 -0.23
C LYS A 206 -6.81 -11.19 -0.29
N SER A 207 -6.34 -11.56 -1.47
CA SER A 207 -5.46 -12.72 -1.65
C SER A 207 -4.15 -12.58 -0.87
N PHE A 208 -3.56 -11.39 -0.85
CA PHE A 208 -2.38 -11.12 -0.03
C PHE A 208 -2.70 -11.09 1.46
N ASP A 209 -3.84 -10.47 1.85
CA ASP A 209 -4.23 -10.34 3.25
C ASP A 209 -4.51 -11.69 3.91
N GLU A 210 -5.22 -12.58 3.24
CA GLU A 210 -5.56 -13.92 3.73
C GLU A 210 -4.32 -14.75 4.09
N GLN A 211 -3.22 -14.60 3.36
CA GLN A 211 -2.00 -15.40 3.57
C GLN A 211 -0.93 -14.66 4.38
N LEU A 212 -0.86 -13.35 4.25
CA LEU A 212 0.23 -12.55 4.81
C LEU A 212 -0.22 -11.57 5.89
N GLY A 213 -1.51 -11.25 5.98
CA GLY A 213 -2.01 -10.25 6.94
C GLY A 213 -1.41 -8.88 6.64
N LEU A 214 -2.08 -8.12 5.78
CA LEU A 214 -1.65 -6.76 5.42
C LEU A 214 -1.85 -5.79 6.59
N THR A 215 -0.93 -4.86 6.75
CA THR A 215 -1.07 -3.73 7.70
C THR A 215 -1.44 -2.43 6.99
N GLY A 216 -1.27 -2.37 5.66
CA GLY A 216 -1.60 -1.20 4.84
C GLY A 216 -1.53 -1.46 3.34
N VAL A 217 -2.12 -0.54 2.58
CA VAL A 217 -2.12 -0.52 1.11
C VAL A 217 -1.69 0.85 0.62
#